data_23a855db79f5eb8206d7f88772b7b429
#
_entry.id   23a855db79f5eb8206d7f88772b7b429
#
_cell.length_a   1.000
_cell.length_b   1.000
_cell.length_c   1.000
_cell.angle_alpha   90.00
_cell.angle_beta   90.00
_cell.angle_gamma   90.00
#
_symmetry.space_group_name_H-M   'P 1'
#
loop_
_entity.id
_entity.type
_entity.pdbx_description
1 polymer ?
#
loop_
_entity_poly.entity_id
_entity_poly.type
_entity_poly.pdbx_seq_one_letter_code
_entity_poly.pdbx_strand_id
1 'polypeptide(L)'
;MLNGREMNGPTLHGLDVRSLARTGQLTGPTCGLAPDYLQANLVVLPQALAGDFLRFCQRNPKPCPILAVSEPGAWAPGDIAPGADLRCDLPRYRVYRRGELVEEPTDIVDRWRDDFVAFLLGCSLSFEAAMQRAGLPVRHLEESCNVPMYRTSIPCAPSGVFAGPLVVTMRPMTPAQAINAVVVTSRYPHAHGTPVHFGDPAAIGIPDLGRPDFGDAVTIRRGEVPVFWACGVTPQAVLMEAKPELAITHSPGCMFVTDWPAEDASGIEPQFAADHAYQ
;
A
#
# COMPACT_ATOMS: atom_id res chain seq x y z
N MET A 1 4.73 -23.74 -4.12
CA MET A 1 4.74 -22.30 -4.41
C MET A 1 3.33 -21.93 -4.87
N LEU A 2 2.57 -21.25 -4.01
CA LEU A 2 1.23 -20.78 -4.34
C LEU A 2 1.39 -19.50 -5.17
N ASN A 3 1.32 -19.64 -6.49
CA ASN A 3 0.98 -18.52 -7.37
C ASN A 3 -0.52 -18.29 -7.14
N GLY A 4 -0.96 -17.04 -6.85
CA GLY A 4 -2.32 -16.64 -6.46
C GLY A 4 -3.46 -17.04 -7.41
N ARG A 5 -3.45 -18.25 -7.95
CA ARG A 5 -4.29 -18.68 -9.06
C ARG A 5 -5.44 -19.63 -8.74
N GLU A 6 -5.54 -20.23 -7.56
CA GLU A 6 -6.68 -21.11 -7.25
C GLU A 6 -6.89 -21.18 -5.73
N MET A 7 -7.67 -20.24 -5.19
CA MET A 7 -8.21 -20.40 -3.86
C MET A 7 -9.74 -20.46 -3.89
N ASN A 8 -10.29 -21.61 -4.34
CA ASN A 8 -11.62 -22.06 -3.96
C ASN A 8 -11.63 -22.64 -2.53
N GLY A 9 -10.76 -22.10 -1.66
CA GLY A 9 -10.64 -22.44 -0.26
C GLY A 9 -11.34 -21.42 0.63
N PRO A 10 -11.40 -21.66 1.96
CA PRO A 10 -11.94 -20.69 2.90
C PRO A 10 -11.13 -19.36 2.82
N THR A 11 -11.82 -18.24 2.99
CA THR A 11 -11.21 -16.91 3.07
C THR A 11 -10.12 -16.92 4.14
N LEU A 12 -8.87 -16.55 3.77
CA LEU A 12 -7.76 -16.48 4.70
C LEU A 12 -7.94 -15.30 5.65
N HIS A 13 -7.52 -15.49 6.90
CA HIS A 13 -7.34 -14.41 7.87
C HIS A 13 -5.99 -13.71 7.70
N GLY A 14 -5.82 -12.52 8.27
CA GLY A 14 -4.55 -11.80 8.23
C GLY A 14 -3.40 -12.64 8.77
N LEU A 15 -3.61 -13.33 9.89
CA LEU A 15 -2.63 -14.26 10.48
C LEU A 15 -2.20 -15.37 9.53
N ASP A 16 -3.13 -15.94 8.74
CA ASP A 16 -2.81 -17.03 7.80
C ASP A 16 -1.86 -16.53 6.71
N VAL A 17 -2.16 -15.36 6.13
CA VAL A 17 -1.33 -14.74 5.09
C VAL A 17 0.06 -14.43 5.63
N ARG A 18 0.17 -13.84 6.83
CA ARG A 18 1.44 -13.56 7.50
C ARG A 18 2.23 -14.84 7.77
N SER A 19 1.57 -15.90 8.21
CA SER A 19 2.20 -17.21 8.46
C SER A 19 2.76 -17.83 7.19
N LEU A 20 2.04 -17.73 6.06
CA LEU A 20 2.52 -18.18 4.75
C LEU A 20 3.73 -17.35 4.28
N ALA A 21 3.74 -16.05 4.52
CA ALA A 21 4.87 -15.19 4.22
C ALA A 21 6.09 -15.58 5.07
N ARG A 22 5.94 -15.64 6.40
CA ARG A 22 7.00 -15.99 7.36
C ARG A 22 7.65 -17.34 7.07
N THR A 23 6.88 -18.31 6.57
CA THR A 23 7.40 -19.64 6.22
C THR A 23 7.92 -19.75 4.78
N GLY A 24 7.92 -18.64 4.01
CA GLY A 24 8.37 -18.61 2.62
C GLY A 24 7.44 -19.34 1.64
N GLN A 25 6.25 -19.74 2.07
CA GLN A 25 5.24 -20.36 1.20
C GLN A 25 4.53 -19.34 0.30
N LEU A 26 4.45 -18.07 0.74
CA LEU A 26 3.95 -16.93 -0.02
C LEU A 26 5.10 -15.95 -0.25
N THR A 27 5.50 -15.76 -1.51
CA THR A 27 6.56 -14.83 -1.93
C THR A 27 6.12 -13.84 -3.01
N GLY A 28 4.82 -13.85 -3.35
CA GLY A 28 4.17 -13.01 -4.36
C GLY A 28 3.12 -12.07 -3.78
N PRO A 29 2.34 -11.40 -4.66
CA PRO A 29 1.33 -10.43 -4.26
C PRO A 29 0.25 -11.00 -3.33
N THR A 30 -0.25 -10.15 -2.43
CA THR A 30 -1.31 -10.46 -1.46
C THR A 30 -2.71 -10.10 -1.96
N CYS A 31 -2.82 -9.57 -3.17
CA CYS A 31 -4.09 -9.16 -3.78
C CYS A 31 -5.09 -10.34 -3.78
N GLY A 32 -6.28 -10.13 -3.25
CA GLY A 32 -7.35 -11.13 -3.19
C GLY A 32 -7.19 -12.23 -2.14
N LEU A 33 -6.06 -12.30 -1.40
CA LEU A 33 -5.83 -13.40 -0.43
C LEU A 33 -6.63 -13.26 0.86
N ALA A 34 -6.79 -12.06 1.37
CA ALA A 34 -7.55 -11.76 2.60
C ALA A 34 -8.43 -10.53 2.35
N PRO A 35 -9.51 -10.66 1.56
CA PRO A 35 -10.30 -9.53 1.05
C PRO A 35 -11.05 -8.76 2.13
N ASP A 36 -11.28 -9.37 3.30
CA ASP A 36 -12.00 -8.77 4.42
C ASP A 36 -11.08 -8.05 5.41
N TYR A 37 -9.76 -8.10 5.19
CA TYR A 37 -8.76 -7.52 6.08
C TYR A 37 -8.05 -6.32 5.45
N LEU A 38 -7.75 -5.33 6.31
CA LEU A 38 -7.01 -4.14 5.91
C LEU A 38 -5.57 -4.54 5.54
N GLN A 39 -5.11 -4.09 4.38
CA GLN A 39 -3.74 -4.31 3.89
C GLN A 39 -2.93 -3.01 3.98
N ALA A 40 -1.68 -3.12 4.38
CA ALA A 40 -0.81 -1.99 4.63
C ALA A 40 0.47 -2.02 3.81
N ASN A 41 0.87 -0.84 3.34
CA ASN A 41 2.20 -0.56 2.81
C ASN A 41 3.18 -0.41 3.98
N LEU A 42 4.37 -1.01 3.89
CA LEU A 42 5.44 -0.85 4.87
C LEU A 42 6.48 0.15 4.37
N VAL A 43 6.87 1.07 5.24
CA VAL A 43 8.06 1.91 5.09
C VAL A 43 8.86 1.85 6.39
N VAL A 44 10.16 1.56 6.32
CA VAL A 44 11.09 1.54 7.46
C VAL A 44 12.21 2.53 7.19
N LEU A 45 12.45 3.41 8.15
CA LEU A 45 13.43 4.49 8.05
C LEU A 45 14.24 4.61 9.35
N PRO A 46 15.49 5.09 9.28
CA PRO A 46 16.21 5.54 10.47
C PRO A 46 15.42 6.63 11.22
N GLN A 47 15.46 6.60 12.55
CA GLN A 47 14.78 7.55 13.45
C GLN A 47 15.06 9.02 13.09
N ALA A 48 16.26 9.33 12.63
CA ALA A 48 16.64 10.70 12.22
C ALA A 48 15.75 11.26 11.09
N LEU A 49 15.11 10.42 10.29
CA LEU A 49 14.22 10.80 9.20
C LEU A 49 12.74 10.63 9.52
N ALA A 50 12.42 9.87 10.58
CA ALA A 50 11.04 9.46 10.91
C ALA A 50 10.12 10.67 11.16
N GLY A 51 10.59 11.71 11.86
CA GLY A 51 9.79 12.90 12.13
C GLY A 51 9.43 13.71 10.88
N ASP A 52 10.35 13.81 9.92
CA ASP A 52 10.08 14.47 8.63
C ASP A 52 9.14 13.63 7.77
N PHE A 53 9.30 12.32 7.78
CA PHE A 53 8.42 11.41 7.06
C PHE A 53 7.00 11.37 7.65
N LEU A 54 6.87 11.38 8.98
CA LEU A 54 5.57 11.48 9.64
C LEU A 54 4.82 12.76 9.21
N ARG A 55 5.50 13.91 9.23
CA ARG A 55 4.92 15.18 8.74
C ARG A 55 4.58 15.12 7.25
N PHE A 56 5.42 14.45 6.44
CA PHE A 56 5.09 14.23 5.03
C PHE A 56 3.77 13.45 4.88
N CYS A 57 3.59 12.35 5.61
CA CYS A 57 2.36 11.57 5.60
C CYS A 57 1.16 12.39 6.06
N GLN A 58 1.28 13.14 7.16
CA GLN A 58 0.21 14.02 7.67
C GLN A 58 -0.18 15.12 6.68
N ARG A 59 0.77 15.66 5.91
CA ARG A 59 0.50 16.67 4.87
C ARG A 59 -0.06 16.06 3.58
N ASN A 60 0.09 14.76 3.39
CA ASN A 60 -0.36 14.00 2.24
C ASN A 60 -1.20 12.77 2.67
N PRO A 61 -2.30 12.98 3.42
CA PRO A 61 -3.02 11.86 4.04
C PRO A 61 -3.66 10.92 3.01
N LYS A 62 -3.93 11.41 1.81
CA LYS A 62 -4.59 10.61 0.77
C LYS A 62 -3.66 9.53 0.18
N PRO A 63 -2.42 9.81 -0.26
CA PRO A 63 -1.47 8.77 -0.67
C PRO A 63 -0.79 8.05 0.51
N CYS A 64 -0.79 8.63 1.71
CA CYS A 64 -0.07 8.13 2.87
C CYS A 64 -0.97 8.05 4.12
N PRO A 65 -2.11 7.31 4.07
CA PRO A 65 -2.99 7.19 5.24
C PRO A 65 -2.30 6.34 6.31
N ILE A 66 -1.88 6.97 7.41
CA ILE A 66 -1.15 6.30 8.50
C ILE A 66 -2.10 5.37 9.26
N LEU A 67 -1.70 4.11 9.42
CA LEU A 67 -2.39 3.12 10.26
C LEU A 67 -1.65 2.90 11.57
N ALA A 68 -0.33 2.78 11.52
CA ALA A 68 0.52 2.62 12.69
C ALA A 68 1.93 3.17 12.44
N VAL A 69 2.59 3.58 13.53
CA VAL A 69 4.00 3.97 13.55
C VAL A 69 4.65 3.27 14.74
N SER A 70 5.78 2.60 14.54
CA SER A 70 6.49 1.92 15.61
C SER A 70 7.34 2.88 16.42
N GLU A 71 7.65 2.48 17.67
CA GLU A 71 8.78 3.07 18.38
C GLU A 71 10.11 2.68 17.69
N PRO A 72 11.20 3.46 17.91
CA PRO A 72 12.51 3.11 17.39
C PRO A 72 12.95 1.72 17.84
N GLY A 73 13.41 0.91 16.89
CA GLY A 73 13.84 -0.48 17.11
C GLY A 73 12.71 -1.51 17.22
N ALA A 74 11.48 -1.07 17.50
CA ALA A 74 10.34 -1.99 17.60
C ALA A 74 9.92 -2.52 16.22
N TRP A 75 9.71 -3.83 16.17
CA TRP A 75 9.30 -4.55 14.96
C TRP A 75 7.87 -5.12 15.04
N ALA A 76 7.26 -5.09 16.22
CA ALA A 76 5.88 -5.50 16.39
C ALA A 76 4.93 -4.35 16.01
N PRO A 77 3.89 -4.60 15.21
CA PRO A 77 2.97 -3.55 14.77
C PRO A 77 1.90 -3.16 15.80
N GLY A 78 1.95 -3.74 17.02
CA GLY A 78 0.95 -3.48 18.06
C GLY A 78 -0.41 -4.13 17.77
N ASP A 79 -1.48 -3.47 18.21
CA ASP A 79 -2.85 -4.01 18.18
C ASP A 79 -3.42 -4.21 16.77
N ILE A 80 -2.80 -3.61 15.77
CA ILE A 80 -3.23 -3.79 14.36
C ILE A 80 -3.00 -5.23 13.86
N ALA A 81 -2.04 -5.95 14.45
CA ALA A 81 -1.77 -7.35 14.19
C ALA A 81 -0.98 -7.97 15.37
N PRO A 82 -1.66 -8.38 16.47
CA PRO A 82 -1.00 -8.94 17.64
C PRO A 82 -0.14 -10.17 17.30
N GLY A 83 1.09 -10.21 17.81
CA GLY A 83 2.04 -11.29 17.57
C GLY A 83 2.68 -11.32 16.18
N ALA A 84 2.43 -10.30 15.35
CA ALA A 84 3.09 -10.15 14.06
C ALA A 84 4.52 -9.61 14.20
N ASP A 85 5.34 -9.91 13.21
CA ASP A 85 6.71 -9.44 13.04
C ASP A 85 6.90 -8.77 11.68
N LEU A 86 7.04 -7.43 11.67
CA LEU A 86 7.23 -6.66 10.45
C LEU A 86 8.50 -7.02 9.67
N ARG A 87 9.40 -7.79 10.25
CA ARG A 87 10.65 -8.21 9.62
C ARG A 87 10.51 -9.45 8.72
N CYS A 88 9.45 -10.24 8.89
CA CYS A 88 9.26 -11.50 8.16
C CYS A 88 7.80 -11.84 7.78
N ASP A 89 6.83 -10.99 8.12
CA ASP A 89 5.40 -11.22 7.89
C ASP A 89 4.86 -10.59 6.59
N LEU A 90 5.75 -10.12 5.72
CA LEU A 90 5.43 -9.71 4.36
C LEU A 90 6.06 -10.68 3.35
N PRO A 91 5.41 -10.94 2.21
CA PRO A 91 5.95 -11.89 1.23
C PRO A 91 7.30 -11.48 0.65
N ARG A 92 7.56 -10.16 0.53
CA ARG A 92 8.79 -9.63 -0.04
C ARG A 92 9.00 -8.18 0.33
N TYR A 93 10.28 -7.82 0.52
CA TYR A 93 10.75 -6.47 0.87
C TYR A 93 11.60 -5.90 -0.25
N ARG A 94 11.80 -4.58 -0.23
CA ARG A 94 12.76 -3.83 -1.02
C ARG A 94 13.70 -3.04 -0.13
N VAL A 95 15.00 -3.27 -0.27
CA VAL A 95 16.04 -2.53 0.45
C VAL A 95 16.65 -1.51 -0.49
N TYR A 96 16.60 -0.24 -0.10
CA TYR A 96 17.15 0.88 -0.85
C TYR A 96 18.35 1.47 -0.13
N ARG A 97 19.42 1.73 -0.88
CA ARG A 97 20.57 2.52 -0.41
C ARG A 97 20.74 3.74 -1.31
N ARG A 98 20.68 4.93 -0.72
CA ARG A 98 20.79 6.21 -1.45
C ARG A 98 19.83 6.32 -2.64
N GLY A 99 18.61 5.82 -2.45
CA GLY A 99 17.56 5.82 -3.47
C GLY A 99 17.63 4.69 -4.51
N GLU A 100 18.66 3.86 -4.47
CA GLU A 100 18.82 2.72 -5.39
C GLU A 100 18.33 1.42 -4.74
N LEU A 101 17.55 0.63 -5.46
CA LEU A 101 17.15 -0.71 -5.05
C LEU A 101 18.36 -1.63 -5.08
N VAL A 102 18.75 -2.18 -3.92
CA VAL A 102 19.92 -3.06 -3.82
C VAL A 102 19.57 -4.51 -3.56
N GLU A 103 18.41 -4.79 -2.94
CA GLU A 103 17.99 -6.16 -2.60
C GLU A 103 16.45 -6.26 -2.57
N GLU A 104 15.93 -7.47 -2.90
CA GLU A 104 14.52 -7.85 -2.72
C GLU A 104 14.40 -9.15 -1.91
N PRO A 105 14.68 -9.14 -0.60
CA PRO A 105 14.61 -10.33 0.26
C PRO A 105 13.18 -10.69 0.65
N THR A 106 12.99 -11.92 1.16
CA THR A 106 11.73 -12.40 1.76
C THR A 106 11.63 -12.12 3.26
N ASP A 107 12.72 -11.73 3.90
CA ASP A 107 12.77 -11.24 5.28
C ASP A 107 13.88 -10.19 5.45
N ILE A 108 13.81 -9.43 6.55
CA ILE A 108 14.77 -8.38 6.90
C ILE A 108 15.25 -8.50 8.34
N VAL A 109 15.16 -9.68 8.96
CA VAL A 109 15.52 -9.91 10.36
C VAL A 109 16.95 -9.48 10.65
N ASP A 110 17.92 -9.93 9.82
CA ASP A 110 19.35 -9.61 9.98
C ASP A 110 19.71 -8.16 9.58
N ARG A 111 18.76 -7.43 9.03
CA ARG A 111 18.93 -6.03 8.58
C ARG A 111 18.28 -5.03 9.52
N TRP A 112 17.51 -5.52 10.50
CA TRP A 112 16.80 -4.65 11.44
C TRP A 112 17.79 -3.94 12.37
N ARG A 113 17.50 -2.68 12.69
CA ARG A 113 18.37 -1.83 13.52
C ARG A 113 17.56 -1.23 14.65
N ASP A 114 18.21 -0.95 15.77
CA ASP A 114 17.60 -0.34 16.96
C ASP A 114 17.12 1.10 16.74
N ASP A 115 17.59 1.76 15.65
CA ASP A 115 17.16 3.09 15.26
C ASP A 115 16.09 3.10 14.17
N PHE A 116 15.56 1.95 13.75
CA PHE A 116 14.52 1.90 12.73
C PHE A 116 13.14 2.22 13.29
N VAL A 117 12.39 3.04 12.53
CA VAL A 117 10.98 3.33 12.75
C VAL A 117 10.21 2.80 11.55
N ALA A 118 9.23 1.95 11.81
CA ALA A 118 8.34 1.40 10.80
C ALA A 118 7.03 2.19 10.73
N PHE A 119 6.57 2.44 9.51
CA PHE A 119 5.29 3.06 9.19
C PHE A 119 4.44 2.05 8.44
N LEU A 120 3.22 1.82 8.90
CA LEU A 120 2.19 1.11 8.17
C LEU A 120 1.21 2.12 7.60
N LEU A 121 1.05 2.10 6.28
CA LEU A 121 0.19 3.01 5.53
C LEU A 121 -0.86 2.19 4.78
N GLY A 122 -2.12 2.61 4.80
CA GLY A 122 -3.20 1.87 4.15
C GLY A 122 -3.03 1.71 2.65
N CYS A 123 -3.71 0.71 2.10
CA CYS A 123 -3.61 0.32 0.69
C CYS A 123 -4.98 0.20 0.04
N SER A 124 -5.06 0.58 -1.24
CA SER A 124 -6.28 0.49 -2.05
C SER A 124 -6.79 -0.94 -2.26
N LEU A 125 -5.95 -1.95 -2.05
CA LEU A 125 -6.40 -3.35 -2.10
C LEU A 125 -7.48 -3.63 -1.05
N SER A 126 -7.50 -2.89 0.06
CA SER A 126 -8.47 -3.04 1.15
C SER A 126 -9.92 -2.70 0.75
N PHE A 127 -10.15 -1.86 -0.27
CA PHE A 127 -11.50 -1.53 -0.73
C PHE A 127 -11.95 -2.34 -1.95
N GLU A 128 -11.10 -3.15 -2.56
CA GLU A 128 -11.42 -3.86 -3.79
C GLU A 128 -12.55 -4.87 -3.63
N ALA A 129 -12.58 -5.58 -2.52
CA ALA A 129 -13.70 -6.48 -2.22
C ALA A 129 -15.04 -5.73 -2.13
N ALA A 130 -15.07 -4.53 -1.55
CA ALA A 130 -16.28 -3.69 -1.53
C ALA A 130 -16.68 -3.21 -2.93
N MET A 131 -15.72 -2.87 -3.78
CA MET A 131 -15.99 -2.54 -5.19
C MET A 131 -16.62 -3.75 -5.90
N GLN A 132 -16.06 -4.94 -5.76
CA GLN A 132 -16.62 -6.17 -6.36
C GLN A 132 -18.03 -6.48 -5.84
N ARG A 133 -18.28 -6.37 -4.52
CA ARG A 133 -19.61 -6.52 -3.93
C ARG A 133 -20.62 -5.51 -4.49
N ALA A 134 -20.17 -4.32 -4.84
CA ALA A 134 -20.99 -3.28 -5.49
C ALA A 134 -21.15 -3.48 -7.01
N GLY A 135 -20.66 -4.58 -7.57
CA GLY A 135 -20.72 -4.87 -9.02
C GLY A 135 -19.78 -4.01 -9.87
N LEU A 136 -18.74 -3.43 -9.25
CA LEU A 136 -17.75 -2.61 -9.95
C LEU A 136 -16.60 -3.48 -10.48
N PRO A 137 -16.06 -3.20 -11.67
CA PRO A 137 -14.96 -3.97 -12.23
C PRO A 137 -13.66 -3.70 -11.46
N VAL A 138 -12.90 -4.76 -11.22
CA VAL A 138 -11.52 -4.69 -10.72
C VAL A 138 -10.64 -5.41 -11.76
N ARG A 139 -10.29 -4.68 -12.83
CA ARG A 139 -9.75 -5.23 -14.08
C ARG A 139 -8.47 -6.04 -13.89
N HIS A 140 -7.55 -5.60 -13.06
CA HIS A 140 -6.32 -6.34 -12.81
C HIS A 140 -6.57 -7.70 -12.13
N LEU A 141 -7.63 -7.82 -11.31
CA LEU A 141 -8.07 -9.12 -10.79
C LEU A 141 -8.67 -9.99 -11.89
N GLU A 142 -9.52 -9.41 -12.76
CA GLU A 142 -10.11 -10.12 -13.91
C GLU A 142 -9.01 -10.64 -14.86
N GLU A 143 -7.92 -9.89 -15.03
CA GLU A 143 -6.78 -10.21 -15.92
C GLU A 143 -5.63 -10.94 -15.20
N SER A 144 -5.75 -11.20 -13.89
CA SER A 144 -4.74 -11.89 -13.07
C SER A 144 -3.35 -11.25 -13.15
N CYS A 145 -3.30 -9.91 -13.08
CA CYS A 145 -2.07 -9.13 -13.10
C CYS A 145 -2.03 -8.15 -11.92
N ASN A 146 -0.94 -7.41 -11.77
CA ASN A 146 -0.82 -6.39 -10.73
C ASN A 146 -1.47 -5.08 -11.20
N VAL A 147 -2.09 -4.32 -10.25
CA VAL A 147 -2.73 -3.05 -10.58
C VAL A 147 -1.75 -2.07 -11.23
N PRO A 148 -2.12 -1.39 -12.34
CA PRO A 148 -1.25 -0.39 -12.97
C PRO A 148 -1.12 0.85 -12.09
N MET A 149 0.12 1.35 -11.96
CA MET A 149 0.45 2.52 -11.16
C MET A 149 1.28 3.51 -11.98
N TYR A 150 0.97 4.80 -11.84
CA TYR A 150 1.56 5.86 -12.66
C TYR A 150 2.03 7.01 -11.77
N ARG A 151 3.21 7.56 -12.07
CA ARG A 151 3.67 8.84 -11.54
C ARG A 151 2.91 9.96 -12.24
N THR A 152 2.40 10.91 -11.48
CA THR A 152 1.68 12.06 -12.01
C THR A 152 2.54 13.32 -12.01
N SER A 153 2.02 14.41 -12.60
CA SER A 153 2.59 15.75 -12.44
C SER A 153 2.11 16.46 -11.17
N ILE A 154 1.24 15.85 -10.37
CA ILE A 154 0.69 16.43 -9.15
C ILE A 154 1.76 16.34 -8.04
N PRO A 155 2.27 17.45 -7.49
CA PRO A 155 3.25 17.41 -6.42
C PRO A 155 2.60 17.05 -5.09
N CYS A 156 3.29 16.23 -4.29
CA CYS A 156 2.99 16.08 -2.88
C CYS A 156 3.50 17.31 -2.09
N ALA A 157 2.83 17.62 -0.97
CA ALA A 157 3.28 18.65 -0.05
C ALA A 157 4.59 18.20 0.63
N PRO A 158 5.72 18.91 0.45
CA PRO A 158 7.02 18.44 0.92
C PRO A 158 7.18 18.55 2.44
N SER A 159 8.07 17.72 3.03
CA SER A 159 8.51 17.82 4.43
C SER A 159 9.95 17.35 4.58
N GLY A 160 10.83 18.20 5.06
CA GLY A 160 12.26 17.92 5.13
C GLY A 160 12.82 17.53 3.77
N VAL A 161 13.46 16.38 3.70
CA VAL A 161 14.01 15.83 2.45
C VAL A 161 12.97 15.11 1.58
N PHE A 162 11.76 14.90 2.11
CA PHE A 162 10.71 14.17 1.41
C PHE A 162 9.89 15.10 0.51
N ALA A 163 10.03 14.93 -0.79
CA ALA A 163 9.30 15.62 -1.84
C ALA A 163 9.18 14.67 -3.04
N GLY A 164 8.17 14.87 -3.88
CA GLY A 164 8.00 14.08 -5.09
C GLY A 164 6.56 14.11 -5.61
N PRO A 165 6.30 13.44 -6.73
CA PRO A 165 4.99 13.40 -7.32
C PRO A 165 4.06 12.41 -6.61
N LEU A 166 2.77 12.67 -6.68
CA LEU A 166 1.74 11.69 -6.35
C LEU A 166 1.83 10.52 -7.34
N VAL A 167 1.82 9.30 -6.82
CA VAL A 167 1.59 8.09 -7.62
C VAL A 167 0.12 7.70 -7.50
N VAL A 168 -0.48 7.25 -8.59
CA VAL A 168 -1.87 6.82 -8.65
C VAL A 168 -1.99 5.39 -9.17
N THR A 169 -2.98 4.64 -8.68
CA THR A 169 -3.46 3.41 -9.32
C THR A 169 -4.58 3.74 -10.27
N MET A 170 -4.76 2.96 -11.35
CA MET A 170 -5.85 3.15 -12.30
C MET A 170 -6.73 1.91 -12.41
N ARG A 171 -8.06 2.15 -12.45
CA ARG A 171 -9.05 1.11 -12.75
C ARG A 171 -10.02 1.65 -13.79
N PRO A 172 -10.16 0.98 -14.97
CA PRO A 172 -11.09 1.41 -16.01
C PRO A 172 -12.51 0.98 -15.66
N MET A 173 -13.48 1.86 -15.89
CA MET A 173 -14.90 1.58 -15.67
C MET A 173 -15.79 2.56 -16.46
N THR A 174 -17.06 2.24 -16.63
CA THR A 174 -18.01 3.18 -17.28
C THR A 174 -18.23 4.43 -16.40
N PRO A 175 -18.66 5.57 -16.96
CA PRO A 175 -18.94 6.76 -16.15
C PRO A 175 -19.94 6.53 -14.99
N ALA A 176 -20.98 5.72 -15.21
CA ALA A 176 -21.93 5.37 -14.16
C ALA A 176 -21.28 4.57 -13.03
N GLN A 177 -20.40 3.62 -13.38
CA GLN A 177 -19.61 2.86 -12.41
C GLN A 177 -18.61 3.75 -11.67
N ALA A 178 -18.00 4.74 -12.34
CA ALA A 178 -17.09 5.70 -11.72
C ALA A 178 -17.78 6.52 -10.61
N ILE A 179 -19.02 6.97 -10.84
CA ILE A 179 -19.83 7.65 -9.82
C ILE A 179 -20.07 6.73 -8.62
N ASN A 180 -20.43 5.47 -8.86
CA ASN A 180 -20.65 4.51 -7.78
C ASN A 180 -19.34 4.19 -7.03
N ALA A 181 -18.21 4.09 -7.74
CA ALA A 181 -16.89 3.89 -7.15
C ALA A 181 -16.51 5.01 -6.17
N VAL A 182 -16.85 6.28 -6.48
CA VAL A 182 -16.67 7.41 -5.56
C VAL A 182 -17.45 7.17 -4.26
N VAL A 183 -18.71 6.76 -4.35
CA VAL A 183 -19.57 6.50 -3.17
C VAL A 183 -19.03 5.34 -2.33
N VAL A 184 -18.64 4.24 -2.99
CA VAL A 184 -18.10 3.05 -2.31
C VAL A 184 -16.79 3.38 -1.60
N THR A 185 -15.82 3.94 -2.33
CA THR A 185 -14.47 4.15 -1.78
C THR A 185 -14.36 5.33 -0.83
N SER A 186 -15.35 6.25 -0.80
CA SER A 186 -15.41 7.33 0.21
C SER A 186 -15.48 6.81 1.64
N ARG A 187 -15.94 5.58 1.83
CA ARG A 187 -16.04 4.92 3.14
C ARG A 187 -14.72 4.32 3.62
N TYR A 188 -13.65 4.42 2.81
CA TYR A 188 -12.34 3.84 3.09
C TYR A 188 -11.24 4.91 3.14
N PRO A 189 -11.33 5.94 4.02
CA PRO A 189 -10.35 7.03 4.06
C PRO A 189 -8.93 6.51 4.37
N HIS A 190 -8.82 5.46 5.18
CA HIS A 190 -7.55 4.80 5.52
C HIS A 190 -7.01 3.87 4.42
N ALA A 191 -7.74 3.71 3.31
CA ALA A 191 -7.30 3.02 2.10
C ALA A 191 -7.34 3.96 0.89
N HIS A 192 -6.90 5.21 1.07
CA HIS A 192 -6.86 6.29 0.09
C HIS A 192 -8.20 6.98 -0.25
N GLY A 193 -9.35 6.44 0.19
CA GLY A 193 -10.67 7.06 0.00
C GLY A 193 -11.10 7.16 -1.46
N THR A 194 -11.72 8.29 -1.81
CA THR A 194 -12.25 8.56 -3.16
C THR A 194 -11.14 8.72 -4.21
N PRO A 195 -11.44 8.51 -5.51
CA PRO A 195 -10.53 8.85 -6.60
C PRO A 195 -10.01 10.28 -6.53
N VAL A 196 -8.85 10.51 -7.11
CA VAL A 196 -8.23 11.84 -7.25
C VAL A 196 -8.45 12.44 -8.65
N HIS A 197 -8.67 11.59 -9.64
CA HIS A 197 -8.90 12.00 -11.02
C HIS A 197 -9.64 10.91 -11.81
N PHE A 198 -10.37 11.28 -12.84
CA PHE A 198 -10.93 10.39 -13.86
C PHE A 198 -11.01 11.10 -15.20
N GLY A 199 -10.95 10.32 -16.29
CA GLY A 199 -10.93 10.81 -17.66
C GLY A 199 -9.50 10.99 -18.18
N ASP A 200 -9.20 12.13 -18.78
CA ASP A 200 -7.95 12.37 -19.52
C ASP A 200 -6.70 12.19 -18.64
N PRO A 201 -5.86 11.16 -18.89
CA PRO A 201 -4.64 10.93 -18.11
C PRO A 201 -3.58 12.02 -18.32
N ALA A 202 -3.58 12.70 -19.48
CA ALA A 202 -2.63 13.78 -19.77
C ALA A 202 -2.83 14.97 -18.83
N ALA A 203 -4.06 15.22 -18.34
CA ALA A 203 -4.36 16.27 -17.37
C ALA A 203 -3.62 16.12 -16.02
N ILE A 204 -3.18 14.90 -15.70
CA ILE A 204 -2.37 14.61 -14.51
C ILE A 204 -0.95 14.13 -14.87
N GLY A 205 -0.50 14.41 -16.12
CA GLY A 205 0.86 14.15 -16.56
C GLY A 205 1.19 12.70 -16.91
N ILE A 206 0.18 11.85 -17.14
CA ILE A 206 0.37 10.47 -17.58
C ILE A 206 0.28 10.42 -19.11
N PRO A 207 1.39 10.15 -19.83
CA PRO A 207 1.40 10.22 -21.30
C PRO A 207 0.83 8.97 -21.98
N ASP A 208 0.93 7.80 -21.34
CA ASP A 208 0.56 6.51 -21.95
C ASP A 208 0.11 5.51 -20.88
N LEU A 209 -1.15 5.12 -20.91
CA LEU A 209 -1.74 4.11 -20.00
C LEU A 209 -1.27 2.69 -20.32
N GLY A 210 -0.73 2.43 -21.49
CA GLY A 210 -0.12 1.14 -21.86
C GLY A 210 1.26 0.92 -21.24
N ARG A 211 1.85 1.94 -20.58
CA ARG A 211 3.19 1.88 -19.99
C ARG A 211 3.20 2.40 -18.55
N PRO A 212 2.66 1.62 -17.60
CA PRO A 212 2.68 2.00 -16.19
C PRO A 212 4.11 2.04 -15.64
N ASP A 213 4.37 2.93 -14.67
CA ASP A 213 5.66 3.00 -13.97
C ASP A 213 5.88 1.78 -13.05
N PHE A 214 4.77 1.21 -12.53
CA PHE A 214 4.77 0.00 -11.70
C PHE A 214 3.51 -0.82 -12.00
N GLY A 215 3.57 -2.14 -11.73
CA GLY A 215 2.48 -3.06 -12.05
C GLY A 215 2.36 -3.32 -13.55
N ASP A 216 1.19 -3.76 -13.98
CA ASP A 216 0.93 -4.21 -15.34
C ASP A 216 -0.17 -3.35 -15.99
N ALA A 217 -0.08 -3.12 -17.30
CA ALA A 217 -1.14 -2.46 -18.05
C ALA A 217 -2.39 -3.36 -18.10
N VAL A 218 -3.57 -2.74 -18.04
CA VAL A 218 -4.86 -3.43 -18.11
C VAL A 218 -5.69 -2.94 -19.30
N THR A 219 -6.60 -3.79 -19.77
CA THR A 219 -7.48 -3.47 -20.89
C THR A 219 -8.50 -2.40 -20.51
N ILE A 220 -8.59 -1.34 -21.30
CA ILE A 220 -9.66 -0.33 -21.24
C ILE A 220 -10.66 -0.63 -22.36
N ARG A 221 -11.89 -0.99 -22.00
CA ARG A 221 -12.93 -1.38 -22.96
C ARG A 221 -13.64 -0.14 -23.50
N ARG A 222 -14.30 -0.30 -24.65
CA ARG A 222 -15.09 0.79 -25.26
C ARG A 222 -16.16 1.30 -24.28
N GLY A 223 -16.20 2.61 -24.05
CA GLY A 223 -17.15 3.25 -23.14
C GLY A 223 -16.67 3.33 -21.69
N GLU A 224 -15.50 2.79 -21.39
CA GLU A 224 -14.85 2.98 -20.09
C GLU A 224 -13.96 4.24 -20.09
N VAL A 225 -13.84 4.81 -18.93
CA VAL A 225 -12.90 5.90 -18.61
C VAL A 225 -11.91 5.42 -17.55
N PRO A 226 -10.65 5.86 -17.60
CA PRO A 226 -9.72 5.57 -16.51
C PRO A 226 -10.10 6.38 -15.27
N VAL A 227 -10.10 5.71 -14.12
CA VAL A 227 -10.36 6.30 -12.80
C VAL A 227 -9.12 6.07 -11.95
N PHE A 228 -8.64 7.12 -11.28
CA PHE A 228 -7.35 7.13 -10.60
C PHE A 228 -7.52 7.36 -9.10
N TRP A 229 -6.90 6.51 -8.29
CA TRP A 229 -6.79 6.65 -6.84
C TRP A 229 -5.36 6.94 -6.43
N ALA A 230 -5.18 7.69 -5.36
CA ALA A 230 -3.87 7.81 -4.73
C ALA A 230 -3.33 6.42 -4.36
N CYS A 231 -2.01 6.25 -4.40
CA CYS A 231 -1.36 4.96 -4.21
C CYS A 231 -0.31 5.00 -3.10
N GLY A 232 -0.26 3.95 -2.30
CA GLY A 232 0.76 3.74 -1.28
C GLY A 232 2.18 3.49 -1.82
N VAL A 233 2.36 3.41 -3.13
CA VAL A 233 3.70 3.47 -3.77
C VAL A 233 4.24 4.91 -3.82
N THR A 234 3.42 5.94 -3.59
CA THR A 234 3.89 7.33 -3.47
C THR A 234 5.06 7.47 -2.48
N PRO A 235 5.02 6.92 -1.25
CA PRO A 235 6.17 6.91 -0.35
C PRO A 235 7.44 6.31 -0.95
N GLN A 236 7.34 5.22 -1.71
CA GLN A 236 8.51 4.60 -2.37
C GLN A 236 9.13 5.55 -3.41
N ALA A 237 8.30 6.20 -4.24
CA ALA A 237 8.78 7.18 -5.21
C ALA A 237 9.50 8.34 -4.53
N VAL A 238 8.93 8.85 -3.44
CA VAL A 238 9.50 9.94 -2.64
C VAL A 238 10.81 9.52 -1.95
N LEU A 239 10.91 8.28 -1.46
CA LEU A 239 12.15 7.74 -0.89
C LEU A 239 13.27 7.62 -1.93
N MET A 240 12.94 7.21 -3.15
CA MET A 240 13.94 7.16 -4.24
C MET A 240 14.49 8.55 -4.56
N GLU A 241 13.68 9.60 -4.48
CA GLU A 241 14.10 10.99 -4.71
C GLU A 241 14.85 11.58 -3.51
N ALA A 242 14.41 11.29 -2.28
CA ALA A 242 15.05 11.75 -1.03
C ALA A 242 16.42 11.09 -0.80
N LYS A 243 16.68 9.92 -1.41
CA LYS A 243 17.95 9.17 -1.35
C LYS A 243 18.50 8.97 0.06
N PRO A 244 17.70 8.51 1.04
CA PRO A 244 18.21 8.21 2.37
C PRO A 244 19.34 7.17 2.27
N GLU A 245 20.26 7.19 3.24
CA GLU A 245 21.36 6.21 3.28
C GLU A 245 20.84 4.77 3.25
N LEU A 246 19.75 4.52 3.97
CA LEU A 246 19.07 3.23 4.02
C LEU A 246 17.56 3.46 4.20
N ALA A 247 16.75 2.74 3.42
CA ALA A 247 15.31 2.61 3.62
C ALA A 247 14.88 1.20 3.23
N ILE A 248 13.84 0.70 3.88
CA ILE A 248 13.23 -0.58 3.51
C ILE A 248 11.73 -0.35 3.28
N THR A 249 11.18 -0.99 2.27
CA THR A 249 9.73 -0.98 1.99
C THR A 249 9.25 -2.40 1.71
N HIS A 250 7.94 -2.59 1.63
CA HIS A 250 7.38 -3.78 0.99
C HIS A 250 7.68 -3.76 -0.51
N SER A 251 7.72 -4.92 -1.15
CA SER A 251 7.71 -5.03 -2.62
C SER A 251 6.30 -4.74 -3.14
N PRO A 252 6.12 -4.04 -4.27
CA PRO A 252 4.79 -3.70 -4.80
C PRO A 252 3.86 -4.92 -4.89
N GLY A 253 2.67 -4.80 -4.30
CA GLY A 253 1.68 -5.88 -4.21
C GLY A 253 1.89 -6.87 -3.07
N CYS A 254 3.07 -6.91 -2.41
CA CYS A 254 3.38 -7.79 -1.28
C CYS A 254 3.09 -7.10 0.05
N MET A 255 1.82 -6.90 0.36
CA MET A 255 1.39 -6.07 1.48
C MET A 255 1.52 -6.77 2.83
N PHE A 256 1.61 -6.00 3.91
CA PHE A 256 1.35 -6.48 5.25
C PHE A 256 -0.17 -6.61 5.45
N VAL A 257 -0.65 -7.79 5.80
CA VAL A 257 -2.08 -8.02 6.06
C VAL A 257 -2.34 -7.94 7.56
N THR A 258 -3.21 -7.03 7.97
CA THR A 258 -3.55 -6.78 9.38
C THR A 258 -4.62 -7.76 9.88
N ASP A 259 -4.96 -7.67 11.18
CA ASP A 259 -6.13 -8.35 11.77
C ASP A 259 -7.35 -7.42 11.85
N TRP A 260 -7.22 -6.17 11.39
CA TRP A 260 -8.34 -5.24 11.34
C TRP A 260 -9.22 -5.47 10.11
N PRO A 261 -10.55 -5.50 10.28
CA PRO A 261 -11.48 -5.60 9.16
C PRO A 261 -11.34 -4.41 8.21
N ALA A 262 -11.38 -4.68 6.89
CA ALA A 262 -11.30 -3.62 5.89
C ALA A 262 -12.51 -2.66 5.94
N GLU A 263 -13.70 -3.16 6.31
CA GLU A 263 -14.94 -2.36 6.40
C GLU A 263 -14.94 -1.40 7.60
N ASP A 264 -14.29 -1.75 8.70
CA ASP A 264 -14.19 -0.90 9.89
C ASP A 264 -13.12 0.20 9.75
N ALA A 265 -12.34 0.17 8.68
CA ALA A 265 -11.32 1.19 8.39
C ALA A 265 -11.89 2.62 8.23
N SER A 266 -13.21 2.78 8.17
CA SER A 266 -13.86 4.10 8.07
C SER A 266 -13.83 4.92 9.37
N GLY A 267 -13.55 4.30 10.53
CA GLY A 267 -13.58 4.95 11.84
C GLY A 267 -12.33 4.72 12.70
N ILE A 268 -11.29 4.10 12.15
CA ILE A 268 -10.05 3.83 12.90
C ILE A 268 -9.24 5.11 13.04
N GLU A 269 -9.00 5.56 14.27
CA GLU A 269 -8.00 6.58 14.54
C GLU A 269 -6.60 5.94 14.47
N PRO A 270 -5.59 6.64 13.89
CA PRO A 270 -4.22 6.14 13.85
C PRO A 270 -3.74 5.83 15.27
N GLN A 271 -3.39 4.58 15.53
CA GLN A 271 -2.77 4.22 16.81
C GLN A 271 -1.29 4.57 16.78
N PHE A 272 -0.93 5.54 17.59
CA PHE A 272 0.46 5.71 18.01
C PHE A 272 0.66 4.70 19.13
N ALA A 273 1.70 3.86 19.04
CA ALA A 273 1.98 2.85 20.05
C ALA A 273 1.97 3.50 21.45
N ALA A 274 0.95 3.18 22.25
CA ALA A 274 0.89 3.66 23.62
C ALA A 274 1.88 2.84 24.46
N ASP A 275 2.77 3.52 25.16
CA ASP A 275 3.69 2.96 26.12
C ASP A 275 2.99 2.00 27.09
N HIS A 276 3.25 0.70 26.96
CA HIS A 276 3.05 -0.27 28.02
C HIS A 276 4.29 -0.37 28.95
N ALA A 277 4.94 0.75 29.20
CA ALA A 277 6.12 0.83 30.08
C ALA A 277 5.90 1.72 31.31
N TYR A 278 4.72 1.63 31.98
CA TYR A 278 4.53 2.15 33.32
C TYR A 278 3.58 1.21 34.10
N GLN A 279 4.09 0.03 34.46
CA GLN A 279 3.70 -0.69 35.69
C GLN A 279 4.91 -1.38 36.32
#